data_787282bc5a1f0aad26c53ff15e04f407
#
_entry.id   787282bc5a1f0aad26c53ff15e04f407
#
_cell.length_a   1.000
_cell.length_b   1.000
_cell.length_c   1.000
_cell.angle_alpha   90.00
_cell.angle_beta   90.00
_cell.angle_gamma   90.00
#
_symmetry.space_group_name_H-M   'P 1'
#
loop_
_entity.id
_entity.type
_entity.pdbx_description
1 polymer ?
#
loop_
_entity_poly.entity_id
_entity_poly.type
_entity_poly.pdbx_seq_one_letter_code
_entity_poly.pdbx_strand_id
1 'polypeptide(L)'
;MKEITSTVYKAFDGKEFTDSKECGQYEFEITKDLTLKTFDVNIPLEDDFCTYTAYLINNEMEFNMMFTHYYYKSDNNYGIEEYAGNGWYLIQLSDNGWVEIFKLSDIMAKFSNMLTEIVKKTMEF
;
A
#
# COMPACT_ATOMS: atom_id res chain seq x y z
N MET A 1 -30.92 17.16 -31.46
CA MET A 1 -30.92 16.26 -30.30
C MET A 1 -29.51 16.16 -29.72
N LYS A 2 -29.33 16.55 -28.48
CA LYS A 2 -28.00 16.43 -27.83
C LYS A 2 -27.95 15.12 -27.09
N GLU A 3 -26.90 14.33 -27.37
CA GLU A 3 -26.57 13.17 -26.56
C GLU A 3 -25.94 13.65 -25.25
N ILE A 4 -26.52 13.24 -24.13
CA ILE A 4 -25.97 13.54 -22.81
C ILE A 4 -25.24 12.29 -22.31
N THR A 5 -23.92 12.38 -22.20
CA THR A 5 -23.13 11.31 -21.63
C THR A 5 -22.92 11.59 -20.14
N SER A 6 -23.39 10.70 -19.28
CA SER A 6 -23.15 10.80 -17.84
C SER A 6 -22.00 9.85 -17.44
N THR A 7 -21.03 10.38 -16.70
CA THR A 7 -19.94 9.59 -16.15
C THR A 7 -20.32 9.19 -14.72
N VAL A 8 -20.15 7.90 -14.42
CA VAL A 8 -20.40 7.37 -13.08
C VAL A 8 -19.07 6.91 -12.50
N TYR A 9 -18.79 7.31 -11.26
CA TYR A 9 -17.60 6.91 -10.53
C TYR A 9 -18.00 5.87 -9.49
N LYS A 10 -17.34 4.72 -9.51
CA LYS A 10 -17.65 3.61 -8.63
C LYS A 10 -16.57 3.49 -7.55
N ALA A 11 -17.00 3.58 -6.29
CA ALA A 11 -16.12 3.32 -5.16
C ALA A 11 -15.77 1.83 -5.09
N PHE A 12 -14.72 1.49 -4.35
CA PHE A 12 -14.25 0.11 -4.27
C PHE A 12 -15.28 -0.85 -3.64
N ASP A 13 -16.24 -0.35 -2.87
CA ASP A 13 -17.32 -1.15 -2.30
C ASP A 13 -18.54 -1.29 -3.24
N GLY A 14 -18.48 -0.66 -4.42
CA GLY A 14 -19.51 -0.71 -5.43
C GLY A 14 -20.49 0.46 -5.43
N LYS A 15 -20.42 1.36 -4.45
CA LYS A 15 -21.30 2.53 -4.41
C LYS A 15 -20.95 3.49 -5.55
N GLU A 16 -21.98 3.99 -6.24
CA GLU A 16 -21.81 4.85 -7.42
C GLU A 16 -22.03 6.32 -7.09
N PHE A 17 -21.25 7.17 -7.75
CA PHE A 17 -21.29 8.64 -7.62
C PHE A 17 -21.21 9.27 -8.99
N THR A 18 -21.81 10.45 -9.11
CA THR A 18 -21.72 11.26 -10.33
C THR A 18 -20.57 12.26 -10.28
N ASP A 19 -20.01 12.52 -9.11
CA ASP A 19 -18.89 13.42 -8.87
C ASP A 19 -17.68 12.63 -8.36
N SER A 20 -16.52 12.81 -9.01
CA SER A 20 -15.28 12.14 -8.63
C SER A 20 -14.81 12.55 -7.22
N LYS A 21 -15.03 13.80 -6.84
CA LYS A 21 -14.68 14.29 -5.49
C LYS A 21 -15.51 13.63 -4.41
N GLU A 22 -16.82 13.51 -4.64
CA GLU A 22 -17.70 12.82 -3.69
C GLU A 22 -17.33 11.35 -3.55
N CYS A 23 -17.01 10.70 -4.65
CA CYS A 23 -16.55 9.31 -4.63
C CYS A 23 -15.26 9.17 -3.82
N GLY A 24 -14.26 10.03 -4.08
CA GLY A 24 -12.99 10.04 -3.36
C GLY A 24 -13.15 10.32 -1.86
N GLN A 25 -13.99 11.28 -1.51
CA GLN A 25 -14.29 11.59 -0.10
C GLN A 25 -14.98 10.43 0.60
N TYR A 26 -15.93 9.80 -0.07
CA TYR A 26 -16.59 8.61 0.46
C TYR A 26 -15.59 7.48 0.71
N GLU A 27 -14.73 7.18 -0.27
CA GLU A 27 -13.70 6.16 -0.11
C GLU A 27 -12.76 6.46 1.05
N PHE A 28 -12.33 7.72 1.19
CA PHE A 28 -11.49 8.15 2.30
C PHE A 28 -12.21 7.97 3.65
N GLU A 29 -13.47 8.38 3.75
CA GLU A 29 -14.23 8.30 5.00
C GLU A 29 -14.44 6.86 5.47
N ILE A 30 -14.73 5.93 4.56
CA ILE A 30 -14.93 4.53 4.93
C ILE A 30 -13.61 3.80 5.24
N THR A 31 -12.46 4.35 4.81
CA THR A 31 -11.14 3.80 5.15
C THR A 31 -10.52 4.45 6.38
N LYS A 32 -11.16 5.49 6.91
CA LYS A 32 -10.68 6.25 8.06
C LYS A 32 -10.55 5.37 9.31
N ASP A 33 -11.51 4.46 9.50
CA ASP A 33 -11.53 3.49 10.59
C ASP A 33 -11.13 2.11 10.07
N LEU A 34 -9.96 2.03 9.44
CA LEU A 34 -9.45 0.76 8.90
C LEU A 34 -9.35 -0.28 9.99
N THR A 35 -10.26 -1.26 9.93
CA THR A 35 -10.32 -2.36 10.91
C THR A 35 -9.42 -3.55 10.51
N LEU A 36 -8.50 -3.31 9.58
CA LEU A 36 -7.55 -4.31 9.14
C LEU A 36 -6.56 -4.65 10.26
N LYS A 37 -6.17 -5.91 10.32
CA LYS A 37 -5.14 -6.34 11.26
C LYS A 37 -3.82 -5.67 10.90
N THR A 38 -3.28 -4.86 11.83
CA THR A 38 -2.11 -4.02 11.57
C THR A 38 -1.23 -3.88 12.80
N PHE A 39 0.06 -3.65 12.57
CA PHE A 39 1.01 -3.28 13.62
C PHE A 39 2.17 -2.49 13.01
N ASP A 40 2.84 -1.69 13.83
CA ASP A 40 3.99 -0.91 13.41
C ASP A 40 5.29 -1.65 13.69
N VAL A 41 6.23 -1.55 12.76
CA VAL A 41 7.55 -2.18 12.87
C VAL A 41 8.64 -1.13 12.61
N ASN A 42 9.58 -1.02 13.54
CA ASN A 42 10.78 -0.22 13.35
C ASN A 42 11.90 -1.12 12.86
N ILE A 43 12.40 -0.84 11.65
CA ILE A 43 13.50 -1.59 11.09
C ILE A 43 14.73 -0.67 11.03
N PRO A 44 15.78 -0.92 11.84
CA PRO A 44 17.02 -0.12 11.80
C PRO A 44 17.90 -0.60 10.65
N LEU A 45 17.55 -0.25 9.41
CA LEU A 45 18.28 -0.70 8.22
C LEU A 45 19.40 0.25 7.79
N GLU A 46 19.36 1.50 8.21
CA GLU A 46 20.35 2.54 7.89
C GLU A 46 20.40 3.52 9.05
N ASP A 47 21.17 4.62 8.90
CA ASP A 47 21.29 5.67 9.91
C ASP A 47 19.96 6.33 10.26
N ASP A 48 18.94 6.17 9.42
CA ASP A 48 17.60 6.66 9.66
C ASP A 48 16.67 5.51 10.03
N PHE A 49 15.93 5.69 11.13
CA PHE A 49 14.91 4.76 11.55
C PHE A 49 13.70 4.89 10.62
N CYS A 50 13.44 3.83 9.83
CA CYS A 50 12.22 3.75 9.03
C CYS A 50 11.16 3.00 9.81
N THR A 51 9.99 3.62 9.97
CA THR A 51 8.82 2.96 10.54
C THR A 51 7.97 2.40 9.41
N TYR A 52 7.65 1.12 9.50
CA TYR A 52 6.77 0.45 8.58
C TYR A 52 5.49 0.08 9.29
N THR A 53 4.36 0.24 8.61
CA THR A 53 3.07 -0.27 9.09
C THR A 53 2.75 -1.53 8.30
N ALA A 54 2.53 -2.64 9.02
CA ALA A 54 2.19 -3.91 8.40
C ALA A 54 0.67 -4.10 8.39
N TYR A 55 0.14 -4.57 7.25
CA TYR A 55 -1.28 -4.88 7.09
C TYR A 55 -1.46 -6.30 6.58
N LEU A 56 -2.34 -7.05 7.23
CA LEU A 56 -2.76 -8.37 6.74
C LEU A 56 -3.92 -8.20 5.78
N ILE A 57 -3.69 -8.55 4.53
CA ILE A 57 -4.67 -8.44 3.44
C ILE A 57 -5.17 -9.83 3.06
N ASN A 58 -6.47 -10.05 3.20
CA ASN A 58 -7.11 -11.34 2.95
C ASN A 58 -7.88 -11.40 1.63
N ASN A 59 -8.11 -10.26 0.99
CA ASN A 59 -8.80 -10.17 -0.30
C ASN A 59 -8.50 -8.84 -0.99
N GLU A 60 -8.90 -8.73 -2.25
CA GLU A 60 -8.67 -7.52 -3.06
C GLU A 60 -9.34 -6.28 -2.48
N MET A 61 -10.52 -6.43 -1.90
CA MET A 61 -11.24 -5.30 -1.29
C MET A 61 -10.45 -4.71 -0.13
N GLU A 62 -9.87 -5.55 0.73
CA GLU A 62 -9.02 -5.08 1.85
C GLU A 62 -7.78 -4.36 1.33
N PHE A 63 -7.16 -4.85 0.25
CA PHE A 63 -6.05 -4.15 -0.40
C PHE A 63 -6.49 -2.75 -0.88
N ASN A 64 -7.63 -2.67 -1.55
CA ASN A 64 -8.15 -1.40 -2.05
C ASN A 64 -8.45 -0.41 -0.92
N MET A 65 -8.95 -0.89 0.21
CA MET A 65 -9.17 -0.07 1.41
C MET A 65 -7.84 0.52 1.92
N MET A 66 -6.84 -0.31 2.07
CA MET A 66 -5.50 0.11 2.51
C MET A 66 -4.88 1.09 1.52
N PHE A 67 -4.88 0.75 0.23
CA PHE A 67 -4.30 1.58 -0.83
C PHE A 67 -4.98 2.94 -0.90
N THR A 68 -6.30 2.99 -0.86
CA THR A 68 -7.08 4.23 -0.92
C THR A 68 -6.78 5.13 0.28
N HIS A 69 -6.64 4.53 1.47
CA HIS A 69 -6.32 5.28 2.69
C HIS A 69 -5.00 6.06 2.54
N TYR A 70 -3.97 5.44 1.99
CA TYR A 70 -2.67 6.08 1.81
C TYR A 70 -2.60 6.94 0.55
N TYR A 71 -3.33 6.60 -0.50
CA TYR A 71 -3.37 7.37 -1.73
C TYR A 71 -3.80 8.81 -1.49
N TYR A 72 -4.82 9.02 -0.65
CA TYR A 72 -5.32 10.36 -0.34
C TYR A 72 -4.50 11.10 0.74
N LYS A 73 -3.59 10.41 1.41
CA LYS A 73 -2.69 11.01 2.40
C LYS A 73 -1.36 11.47 1.82
N SER A 74 -1.03 11.03 0.63
CA SER A 74 0.30 11.21 0.03
C SER A 74 0.21 11.85 -1.35
N ASP A 75 1.14 12.75 -1.63
CA ASP A 75 1.29 13.36 -2.95
C ASP A 75 2.00 12.41 -3.93
N ASN A 76 2.79 11.47 -3.42
CA ASN A 76 3.56 10.54 -4.22
C ASN A 76 3.45 9.12 -3.64
N ASN A 77 3.04 8.19 -4.49
CA ASN A 77 2.91 6.78 -4.14
C ASN A 77 3.89 5.94 -4.95
N TYR A 78 4.65 5.08 -4.27
CA TYR A 78 5.64 4.19 -4.88
C TYR A 78 5.35 2.74 -4.52
N GLY A 79 5.97 1.83 -5.26
CA GLY A 79 5.87 0.41 -5.01
C GLY A 79 4.62 -0.20 -5.64
N ILE A 80 3.93 -1.06 -4.88
CA ILE A 80 2.77 -1.79 -5.37
C ILE A 80 1.56 -0.87 -5.44
N GLU A 81 0.95 -0.75 -6.64
CA GLU A 81 -0.25 0.04 -6.88
C GLU A 81 -1.47 -0.83 -7.14
N GLU A 82 -1.27 -2.13 -7.33
CA GLU A 82 -2.34 -3.09 -7.61
C GLU A 82 -2.26 -4.29 -6.66
N TYR A 83 -3.40 -4.91 -6.43
CA TYR A 83 -3.48 -6.10 -5.60
C TYR A 83 -2.56 -7.21 -6.14
N ALA A 84 -1.68 -7.70 -5.27
CA ALA A 84 -0.66 -8.69 -5.61
C ALA A 84 -0.83 -9.99 -4.79
N GLY A 85 -2.07 -10.35 -4.47
CA GLY A 85 -2.38 -11.54 -3.69
C GLY A 85 -2.55 -11.25 -2.20
N ASN A 86 -2.94 -12.25 -1.44
CA ASN A 86 -3.16 -12.15 -0.01
C ASN A 86 -1.84 -12.25 0.77
N GLY A 87 -1.84 -11.76 1.98
CA GLY A 87 -0.70 -11.82 2.88
C GLY A 87 -0.39 -10.47 3.50
N TRP A 88 0.80 -10.38 4.07
CA TRP A 88 1.26 -9.16 4.73
C TRP A 88 1.86 -8.18 3.72
N TYR A 89 1.41 -6.93 3.82
CA TYR A 89 1.97 -5.79 3.09
C TYR A 89 2.60 -4.83 4.08
N LEU A 90 3.72 -4.22 3.68
CA LEU A 90 4.41 -3.21 4.48
C LEU A 90 4.28 -1.86 3.80
N ILE A 91 3.93 -0.85 4.59
CA ILE A 91 3.81 0.52 4.11
C ILE A 91 4.83 1.38 4.82
N GLN A 92 5.69 2.01 4.04
CA GLN A 92 6.64 3.00 4.51
C GLN A 92 6.10 4.39 4.21
N LEU A 93 5.88 5.20 5.25
CA LEU A 93 5.49 6.59 5.12
C LEU A 93 6.70 7.45 5.46
N SER A 94 7.14 8.28 4.51
CA SER A 94 8.26 9.18 4.77
C SER A 94 7.79 10.53 5.32
N ASP A 95 8.70 11.22 5.98
CA ASP A 95 8.46 12.58 6.51
C ASP A 95 8.17 13.59 5.40
N ASN A 96 8.60 13.29 4.17
CA ASN A 96 8.37 14.13 2.99
C ASN A 96 7.00 13.88 2.34
N GLY A 97 6.18 13.01 2.93
CA GLY A 97 4.83 12.75 2.45
C GLY A 97 4.71 11.74 1.32
N TRP A 98 5.79 11.00 0.98
CA TRP A 98 5.68 9.91 0.03
C TRP A 98 5.42 8.57 0.74
N VAL A 99 4.73 7.68 0.05
CA VAL A 99 4.35 6.37 0.55
C VAL A 99 4.89 5.31 -0.39
N GLU A 100 5.47 4.24 0.18
CA GLU A 100 5.92 3.09 -0.58
C GLU A 100 5.28 1.84 -0.01
N ILE A 101 4.71 0.99 -0.88
CA ILE A 101 4.00 -0.22 -0.51
C ILE A 101 4.77 -1.43 -1.01
N PHE A 102 5.06 -2.36 -0.11
CA PHE A 102 5.79 -3.59 -0.41
C PHE A 102 4.97 -4.80 0.02
N LYS A 103 5.19 -5.92 -0.63
CA LYS A 103 4.72 -7.20 -0.13
C LYS A 103 5.82 -7.84 0.72
N LEU A 104 5.48 -8.32 1.92
CA LEU A 104 6.48 -8.89 2.84
C LEU A 104 7.26 -10.04 2.21
N SER A 105 6.59 -10.90 1.45
CA SER A 105 7.24 -12.03 0.77
C SER A 105 8.33 -11.58 -0.21
N ASP A 106 8.12 -10.45 -0.90
CA ASP A 106 9.10 -9.91 -1.84
C ASP A 106 10.32 -9.35 -1.12
N ILE A 107 10.11 -8.68 0.01
CA ILE A 107 11.20 -8.16 0.84
C ILE A 107 12.01 -9.33 1.41
N MET A 108 11.34 -10.37 1.91
CA MET A 108 12.02 -11.56 2.45
C MET A 108 12.86 -12.24 1.39
N ALA A 109 12.35 -12.38 0.17
CA ALA A 109 13.10 -12.96 -0.93
C ALA A 109 14.35 -12.13 -1.28
N LYS A 110 14.20 -10.81 -1.31
CA LYS A 110 15.30 -9.87 -1.57
C LYS A 110 16.40 -9.97 -0.52
N PHE A 111 16.02 -10.00 0.76
CA PHE A 111 16.97 -10.17 1.86
C PHE A 111 17.67 -11.53 1.81
N SER A 112 16.92 -12.59 1.55
CA SER A 112 17.48 -13.93 1.42
C SER A 112 18.52 -14.00 0.33
N ASN A 113 18.24 -13.42 -0.84
CA ASN A 113 19.19 -13.37 -1.96
C ASN A 113 20.45 -12.57 -1.59
N MET A 114 20.28 -11.44 -0.91
CA MET A 114 21.40 -10.61 -0.47
C MET A 114 22.29 -11.34 0.52
N LEU A 115 21.70 -12.03 1.50
CA LEU A 115 22.44 -12.81 2.49
C LEU A 115 23.19 -13.96 1.83
N THR A 116 22.56 -14.63 0.86
CA THR A 116 23.21 -15.71 0.09
C THR A 116 24.44 -15.19 -0.65
N GLU A 117 24.36 -14.04 -1.28
CA GLU A 117 25.50 -13.42 -1.97
C GLU A 117 26.64 -13.06 -1.01
N ILE A 118 26.30 -12.54 0.17
CA ILE A 118 27.29 -12.18 1.19
C ILE A 118 28.02 -13.44 1.68
N VAL A 119 27.28 -14.49 2.01
CA VAL A 119 27.87 -15.76 2.47
C VAL A 119 28.79 -16.34 1.39
N LYS A 120 28.35 -16.32 0.13
CA LYS A 120 29.14 -16.81 -0.99
C LYS A 120 30.47 -16.07 -1.12
N LYS A 121 30.45 -14.73 -1.00
CA LYS A 121 31.66 -13.91 -1.06
C LYS A 121 32.59 -14.16 0.11
N THR A 122 32.06 -14.37 1.31
CA THR A 122 32.89 -14.64 2.49
C THR A 122 33.58 -16.00 2.39
N MET A 123 33.02 -16.96 1.66
CA MET A 123 33.61 -18.28 1.44
C MET A 123 34.73 -18.26 0.42
N GLU A 124 34.87 -17.20 -0.37
CA GLU A 124 35.92 -17.07 -1.39
C GLU A 124 37.25 -16.54 -0.81
N PHE A 125 37.22 -16.10 0.44
CA PHE A 125 38.42 -15.58 1.13
C PHE A 125 39.14 -16.61 1.98
#